data_d84182485aa0f353dc6b0f97c8e0fd5b
#
_entry.id   d84182485aa0f353dc6b0f97c8e0fd5b
#
_cell.length_a   1.000
_cell.length_b   1.000
_cell.length_c   1.000
_cell.angle_alpha   90.00
_cell.angle_beta   90.00
_cell.angle_gamma   90.00
#
_symmetry.space_group_name_H-M   'P 1'
#
loop_
_entity.id
_entity.type
_entity.pdbx_description
1 polymer ?
#
loop_
_entity_poly.entity_id
_entity_poly.type
_entity_poly.pdbx_seq_one_letter_code
_entity_poly.pdbx_strand_id
1 'polypeptide(L)'
;MTPESPVLLLHRVSSIVSSDLSLEEMLGEIVGLTVQVTGCDACLVYLIDHQANEMVLRASQVPHAADLGELRIKMGEGVTGWVAEHRSVVALKANAAADPRFKRFQALVEDTYEAFLSVPIVSGGEAIGVINVHHRELHEHTQEEISLLIFIGEQMGGVVSKARLMEEAASVKRQLEDRKLVERAKGIIQKKYNTTEEDAYFRLRNQSRRLRRSMRELAEAVILAEDIQNP
;
A
#
# COMPACT_ATOMS: atom_id res chain seq x y z
N MET A 1 -11.59 -27.42 -18.39
CA MET A 1 -10.22 -27.31 -17.83
C MET A 1 -10.15 -28.22 -16.63
N THR A 2 -9.14 -29.09 -16.53
CA THR A 2 -8.91 -29.86 -15.30
C THR A 2 -8.59 -28.90 -14.18
N PRO A 3 -9.25 -28.99 -13.01
CA PRO A 3 -8.95 -28.13 -11.88
C PRO A 3 -7.46 -28.30 -11.52
N GLU A 4 -6.73 -27.19 -11.42
CA GLU A 4 -5.35 -27.23 -10.93
C GLU A 4 -5.32 -27.82 -9.52
N SER A 5 -4.32 -28.65 -9.25
CA SER A 5 -4.14 -29.20 -7.91
C SER A 5 -3.97 -28.07 -6.88
N PRO A 6 -4.65 -28.13 -5.71
CA PRO A 6 -4.48 -27.13 -4.66
C PRO A 6 -3.01 -26.88 -4.29
N VAL A 7 -2.19 -27.91 -4.30
CA VAL A 7 -0.74 -27.80 -4.03
C VAL A 7 -0.02 -26.94 -5.08
N LEU A 8 -0.41 -27.06 -6.35
CA LEU A 8 0.18 -26.26 -7.42
C LEU A 8 -0.21 -24.77 -7.27
N LEU A 9 -1.45 -24.48 -6.87
CA LEU A 9 -1.91 -23.13 -6.60
C LEU A 9 -1.16 -22.48 -5.43
N LEU A 10 -1.00 -23.22 -4.33
CA LEU A 10 -0.20 -22.77 -3.20
C LEU A 10 1.25 -22.45 -3.59
N HIS A 11 1.84 -23.32 -4.45
CA HIS A 11 3.19 -23.08 -4.96
C HIS A 11 3.27 -21.83 -5.83
N ARG A 12 2.27 -21.59 -6.70
CA ARG A 12 2.20 -20.38 -7.55
C ARG A 12 2.12 -19.11 -6.69
N VAL A 13 1.23 -19.09 -5.70
CA VAL A 13 1.12 -17.97 -4.75
C VAL A 13 2.46 -17.70 -4.06
N SER A 14 3.08 -18.74 -3.50
CA SER A 14 4.38 -18.62 -2.83
C SER A 14 5.47 -18.13 -3.78
N SER A 15 5.45 -18.54 -5.05
CA SER A 15 6.42 -18.11 -6.07
C SER A 15 6.27 -16.61 -6.39
N ILE A 16 5.02 -16.13 -6.56
CA ILE A 16 4.75 -14.70 -6.79
C ILE A 16 5.22 -13.87 -5.59
N VAL A 17 4.85 -14.30 -4.39
CA VAL A 17 5.18 -13.60 -3.13
C VAL A 17 6.68 -13.56 -2.83
N SER A 18 7.45 -14.57 -3.25
CA SER A 18 8.90 -14.66 -3.05
C SER A 18 9.74 -14.14 -4.22
N SER A 19 9.10 -13.63 -5.26
CA SER A 19 9.78 -13.06 -6.43
C SER A 19 10.36 -11.66 -6.14
N ASP A 20 11.25 -11.19 -7.04
CA ASP A 20 11.81 -9.84 -6.98
C ASP A 20 10.90 -8.75 -7.60
N LEU A 21 9.60 -9.04 -7.76
CA LEU A 21 8.61 -8.09 -8.26
C LEU A 21 8.41 -6.93 -7.28
N SER A 22 8.12 -5.76 -7.82
CA SER A 22 7.60 -4.64 -7.03
C SER A 22 6.27 -5.00 -6.38
N LEU A 23 5.86 -4.25 -5.36
CA LEU A 23 4.57 -4.50 -4.69
C LEU A 23 3.40 -4.43 -5.69
N GLU A 24 3.40 -3.44 -6.58
CA GLU A 24 2.37 -3.25 -7.60
C GLU A 24 2.31 -4.42 -8.58
N GLU A 25 3.44 -4.88 -9.09
CA GLU A 25 3.53 -6.03 -10.00
C GLU A 25 3.05 -7.31 -9.30
N MET A 26 3.49 -7.54 -8.07
CA MET A 26 3.05 -8.70 -7.27
C MET A 26 1.52 -8.68 -7.03
N LEU A 27 0.94 -7.54 -6.67
CA LEU A 27 -0.49 -7.39 -6.50
C LEU A 27 -1.25 -7.68 -7.80
N GLY A 28 -0.73 -7.24 -8.95
CA GLY A 28 -1.29 -7.52 -10.27
C GLY A 28 -1.28 -9.01 -10.60
N GLU A 29 -0.17 -9.70 -10.35
CA GLU A 29 -0.06 -11.16 -10.56
C GLU A 29 -1.02 -11.95 -9.66
N ILE A 30 -1.17 -11.55 -8.40
CA ILE A 30 -2.11 -12.16 -7.46
C ILE A 30 -3.56 -11.96 -7.91
N VAL A 31 -3.91 -10.76 -8.37
CA VAL A 31 -5.24 -10.49 -8.94
C VAL A 31 -5.50 -11.38 -10.15
N GLY A 32 -4.53 -11.46 -11.08
CA GLY A 32 -4.63 -12.33 -12.25
C GLY A 32 -4.81 -13.80 -11.89
N LEU A 33 -4.04 -14.31 -10.93
CA LEU A 33 -4.16 -15.67 -10.42
C LEU A 33 -5.53 -15.91 -9.77
N THR A 34 -5.98 -14.97 -8.94
CA THR A 34 -7.28 -15.06 -8.27
C THR A 34 -8.42 -15.18 -9.29
N VAL A 35 -8.44 -14.33 -10.32
CA VAL A 35 -9.44 -14.40 -11.39
C VAL A 35 -9.38 -15.71 -12.15
N GLN A 36 -8.17 -16.18 -12.48
CA GLN A 36 -8.00 -17.45 -13.20
C GLN A 36 -8.57 -18.64 -12.42
N VAL A 37 -8.42 -18.64 -11.10
CA VAL A 37 -8.79 -19.78 -10.24
C VAL A 37 -10.26 -19.73 -9.83
N THR A 38 -10.78 -18.55 -9.48
CA THR A 38 -12.17 -18.39 -9.04
C THR A 38 -13.14 -18.18 -10.20
N GLY A 39 -12.66 -17.82 -11.39
CA GLY A 39 -13.51 -17.46 -12.52
C GLY A 39 -14.34 -16.21 -12.26
N CYS A 40 -13.95 -15.37 -11.31
CA CYS A 40 -14.71 -14.16 -10.96
C CYS A 40 -14.69 -13.12 -12.09
N ASP A 41 -15.70 -12.26 -12.11
CA ASP A 41 -15.83 -11.18 -13.07
C ASP A 41 -14.98 -9.96 -12.70
N ALA A 42 -14.70 -9.78 -11.40
CA ALA A 42 -13.79 -8.75 -10.91
C ALA A 42 -13.07 -9.17 -9.62
N CYS A 43 -11.80 -8.78 -9.53
CA CYS A 43 -11.01 -8.90 -8.31
C CYS A 43 -10.34 -7.55 -8.01
N LEU A 44 -10.51 -7.06 -6.78
CA LEU A 44 -9.98 -5.79 -6.31
C LEU A 44 -9.18 -5.99 -5.02
N VAL A 45 -8.01 -5.37 -4.94
CA VAL A 45 -7.16 -5.40 -3.75
C VAL A 45 -7.02 -4.00 -3.18
N TYR A 46 -7.43 -3.84 -1.93
CA TYR A 46 -7.27 -2.62 -1.16
C TYR A 46 -6.20 -2.79 -0.10
N LEU A 47 -5.35 -1.79 0.08
CA LEU A 47 -4.42 -1.72 1.21
C LEU A 47 -4.79 -0.55 2.13
N ILE A 48 -4.54 -0.73 3.43
CA ILE A 48 -4.85 0.28 4.45
C ILE A 48 -3.77 1.36 4.47
N ASP A 49 -4.21 2.61 4.26
CA ASP A 49 -3.45 3.81 4.57
C ASP A 49 -3.71 4.17 6.05
N HIS A 50 -2.78 3.80 6.92
CA HIS A 50 -2.93 4.02 8.35
C HIS A 50 -2.87 5.50 8.76
N GLN A 51 -2.28 6.38 7.93
CA GLN A 51 -2.24 7.81 8.23
C GLN A 51 -3.60 8.46 7.96
N ALA A 52 -4.25 8.09 6.86
CA ALA A 52 -5.56 8.58 6.50
C ALA A 52 -6.70 7.78 7.18
N ASN A 53 -6.42 6.60 7.73
CA ASN A 53 -7.41 5.62 8.22
C ASN A 53 -8.44 5.22 7.14
N GLU A 54 -7.94 5.00 5.95
CA GLU A 54 -8.70 4.64 4.75
C GLU A 54 -8.07 3.46 4.04
N MET A 55 -8.86 2.76 3.26
CA MET A 55 -8.37 1.75 2.33
C MET A 55 -8.26 2.35 0.95
N VAL A 56 -7.17 2.06 0.25
CA VAL A 56 -6.84 2.56 -1.08
C VAL A 56 -6.79 1.40 -2.05
N LEU A 57 -7.49 1.51 -3.19
CA LEU A 57 -7.40 0.51 -4.27
C LEU A 57 -5.98 0.48 -4.85
N ARG A 58 -5.33 -0.67 -4.81
CA ARG A 58 -3.94 -0.84 -5.26
C ARG A 58 -3.80 -1.78 -6.46
N ALA A 59 -4.73 -2.71 -6.64
CA ALA A 59 -4.76 -3.57 -7.82
C ALA A 59 -6.20 -3.96 -8.17
N SER A 60 -6.46 -4.11 -9.47
CA SER A 60 -7.75 -4.54 -10.02
C SER A 60 -7.56 -5.24 -11.35
N GLN A 61 -8.39 -6.26 -11.63
CA GLN A 61 -8.48 -6.92 -12.93
C GLN A 61 -9.28 -6.10 -13.95
N VAL A 62 -10.32 -5.38 -13.54
CA VAL A 62 -11.24 -4.66 -14.42
C VAL A 62 -10.81 -3.19 -14.52
N PRO A 63 -11.29 -2.41 -15.51
CA PRO A 63 -10.69 -1.14 -15.96
C PRO A 63 -10.74 -0.01 -14.94
N HIS A 64 -10.21 -0.24 -13.75
CA HIS A 64 -9.96 0.76 -12.72
C HIS A 64 -8.51 1.27 -12.74
N ALA A 65 -7.80 1.10 -13.87
CA ALA A 65 -6.42 1.58 -13.97
C ALA A 65 -6.28 3.09 -13.69
N ALA A 66 -7.32 3.88 -14.00
CA ALA A 66 -7.36 5.31 -13.67
C ALA A 66 -7.67 5.58 -12.19
N ASP A 67 -8.26 4.61 -11.47
CA ASP A 67 -8.71 4.76 -10.08
C ASP A 67 -7.70 4.16 -9.08
N LEU A 68 -6.64 3.50 -9.57
CA LEU A 68 -5.57 2.96 -8.73
C LEU A 68 -4.89 4.10 -7.96
N GLY A 69 -4.90 3.98 -6.62
CA GLY A 69 -4.38 4.99 -5.71
C GLY A 69 -5.35 6.12 -5.36
N GLU A 70 -6.40 6.35 -6.18
CA GLU A 70 -7.37 7.42 -5.99
C GLU A 70 -8.65 6.94 -5.28
N LEU A 71 -9.14 5.73 -5.60
CA LEU A 71 -10.35 5.19 -4.99
C LEU A 71 -10.07 4.81 -3.52
N ARG A 72 -10.81 5.46 -2.62
CA ARG A 72 -10.67 5.32 -1.16
C ARG A 72 -11.97 4.92 -0.51
N ILE A 73 -11.87 4.04 0.47
CA ILE A 73 -12.99 3.55 1.31
C ILE A 73 -12.58 3.73 2.76
N LYS A 74 -13.46 4.31 3.60
CA LYS A 74 -13.18 4.45 5.02
C LYS A 74 -13.20 3.11 5.74
N MET A 75 -12.44 2.99 6.81
CA MET A 75 -12.54 1.85 7.72
C MET A 75 -13.96 1.72 8.25
N GLY A 76 -14.49 0.48 8.30
CA GLY A 76 -15.88 0.20 8.68
C GLY A 76 -16.94 0.52 7.63
N GLU A 77 -16.59 1.15 6.50
CA GLU A 77 -17.53 1.57 5.48
C GLU A 77 -17.73 0.48 4.41
N GLY A 78 -18.99 0.10 4.20
CA GLY A 78 -19.33 -0.98 3.27
C GLY A 78 -18.86 -2.35 3.76
N VAL A 79 -19.06 -3.39 2.93
CA VAL A 79 -18.59 -4.74 3.24
C VAL A 79 -17.06 -4.75 3.38
N THR A 80 -16.35 -4.12 2.46
CA THR A 80 -14.89 -4.05 2.43
C THR A 80 -14.32 -3.42 3.71
N GLY A 81 -14.86 -2.26 4.14
CA GLY A 81 -14.44 -1.59 5.36
C GLY A 81 -14.77 -2.39 6.61
N TRP A 82 -15.91 -3.06 6.61
CA TRP A 82 -16.29 -3.95 7.72
C TRP A 82 -15.31 -5.13 7.85
N VAL A 83 -14.95 -5.77 6.73
CA VAL A 83 -13.97 -6.88 6.71
C VAL A 83 -12.61 -6.44 7.23
N ALA A 84 -12.14 -5.26 6.83
CA ALA A 84 -10.90 -4.69 7.33
C ALA A 84 -10.93 -4.47 8.86
N GLU A 85 -12.03 -3.91 9.38
CA GLU A 85 -12.20 -3.60 10.80
C GLU A 85 -12.33 -4.86 11.66
N HIS A 86 -13.16 -5.82 11.21
CA HIS A 86 -13.48 -7.03 11.98
C HIS A 86 -12.54 -8.20 11.70
N ARG A 87 -11.70 -8.11 10.66
CA ARG A 87 -10.78 -9.20 10.24
C ARG A 87 -11.51 -10.52 9.97
N SER A 88 -12.70 -10.42 9.45
CA SER A 88 -13.60 -11.55 9.23
C SER A 88 -14.04 -11.62 7.78
N VAL A 89 -14.05 -12.84 7.23
CA VAL A 89 -14.51 -13.09 5.87
C VAL A 89 -16.01 -12.82 5.73
N VAL A 90 -16.41 -12.23 4.62
CA VAL A 90 -17.81 -12.09 4.20
C VAL A 90 -17.98 -12.74 2.84
N ALA A 91 -18.89 -13.71 2.77
CA ALA A 91 -19.26 -14.40 1.54
C ALA A 91 -20.77 -14.23 1.31
N LEU A 92 -21.15 -13.57 0.23
CA LEU A 92 -22.53 -13.30 -0.18
C LEU A 92 -22.75 -13.99 -1.54
N LYS A 93 -23.67 -14.96 -1.59
CA LYS A 93 -23.90 -15.78 -2.79
C LYS A 93 -24.81 -15.14 -3.83
N ALA A 94 -25.62 -14.15 -3.42
CA ALA A 94 -26.56 -13.43 -4.27
C ALA A 94 -27.03 -12.15 -3.58
N ASN A 95 -27.55 -11.20 -4.38
CA ASN A 95 -28.16 -9.98 -3.89
C ASN A 95 -27.28 -9.24 -2.85
N ALA A 96 -25.99 -9.11 -3.17
CA ALA A 96 -25.02 -8.46 -2.28
C ALA A 96 -25.48 -7.07 -1.81
N ALA A 97 -26.22 -6.35 -2.66
CA ALA A 97 -26.79 -5.04 -2.36
C ALA A 97 -27.84 -5.04 -1.22
N ALA A 98 -28.39 -6.20 -0.85
CA ALA A 98 -29.33 -6.32 0.27
C ALA A 98 -28.65 -6.57 1.62
N ASP A 99 -27.33 -6.84 1.65
CA ASP A 99 -26.61 -6.98 2.90
C ASP A 99 -26.58 -5.65 3.67
N PRO A 100 -26.92 -5.63 4.97
CA PRO A 100 -26.99 -4.39 5.75
C PRO A 100 -25.66 -3.63 5.85
N ARG A 101 -24.54 -4.30 5.59
CA ARG A 101 -23.19 -3.69 5.54
C ARG A 101 -22.88 -3.09 4.17
N PHE A 102 -23.69 -3.41 3.15
CA PHE A 102 -23.41 -2.98 1.78
C PHE A 102 -23.52 -1.47 1.65
N LYS A 103 -22.54 -0.86 1.01
CA LYS A 103 -22.59 0.53 0.58
C LYS A 103 -22.18 0.61 -0.87
N ARG A 104 -23.02 1.22 -1.69
CA ARG A 104 -22.72 1.44 -3.10
C ARG A 104 -21.78 2.60 -3.28
N PHE A 105 -20.72 2.38 -4.05
CA PHE A 105 -19.77 3.41 -4.47
C PHE A 105 -20.01 3.70 -5.95
N GLN A 106 -20.34 4.94 -6.32
CA GLN A 106 -20.67 5.32 -7.69
C GLN A 106 -19.56 5.01 -8.71
N ALA A 107 -18.30 4.98 -8.24
CA ALA A 107 -17.15 4.66 -9.06
C ALA A 107 -16.98 3.15 -9.33
N LEU A 108 -17.71 2.27 -8.62
CA LEU A 108 -17.56 0.82 -8.73
C LEU A 108 -18.77 0.22 -9.45
N VAL A 109 -18.57 -0.21 -10.70
CA VAL A 109 -19.58 -0.94 -11.47
C VAL A 109 -19.87 -2.29 -10.81
N GLU A 110 -18.88 -2.90 -10.17
CA GLU A 110 -18.94 -4.18 -9.43
C GLU A 110 -19.93 -4.15 -8.28
N ASP A 111 -20.30 -2.98 -7.77
CA ASP A 111 -21.34 -2.83 -6.75
C ASP A 111 -22.76 -3.19 -7.27
N THR A 112 -22.89 -3.47 -8.56
CA THR A 112 -24.14 -4.00 -9.16
C THR A 112 -24.12 -5.52 -9.30
N TYR A 113 -23.01 -6.20 -8.96
CA TYR A 113 -22.87 -7.63 -9.11
C TYR A 113 -23.59 -8.40 -7.99
N GLU A 114 -23.99 -9.64 -8.30
CA GLU A 114 -24.86 -10.42 -7.45
C GLU A 114 -24.14 -11.05 -6.26
N ALA A 115 -22.98 -11.65 -6.50
CA ALA A 115 -22.21 -12.36 -5.47
C ALA A 115 -20.91 -11.65 -5.13
N PHE A 116 -20.51 -11.76 -3.86
CA PHE A 116 -19.39 -11.03 -3.32
C PHE A 116 -18.65 -11.85 -2.24
N LEU A 117 -17.35 -11.98 -2.39
CA LEU A 117 -16.48 -12.56 -1.36
C LEU A 117 -15.40 -11.53 -1.00
N SER A 118 -15.30 -11.22 0.28
CA SER A 118 -14.34 -10.28 0.84
C SER A 118 -13.51 -10.95 1.92
N VAL A 119 -12.18 -10.90 1.77
CA VAL A 119 -11.23 -11.58 2.64
C VAL A 119 -10.17 -10.60 3.14
N PRO A 120 -9.88 -10.54 4.44
CA PRO A 120 -8.85 -9.65 4.96
C PRO A 120 -7.44 -10.12 4.58
N ILE A 121 -6.58 -9.16 4.26
CA ILE A 121 -5.12 -9.37 4.18
C ILE A 121 -4.57 -9.10 5.57
N VAL A 122 -3.97 -10.11 6.21
CA VAL A 122 -3.59 -10.03 7.62
C VAL A 122 -2.08 -10.23 7.78
N SER A 123 -1.47 -9.43 8.67
CA SER A 123 -0.09 -9.61 9.11
C SER A 123 0.03 -9.29 10.59
N GLY A 124 0.65 -10.19 11.37
CA GLY A 124 0.84 -9.98 12.81
C GLY A 124 -0.47 -9.82 13.61
N GLY A 125 -1.59 -10.35 13.10
CA GLY A 125 -2.91 -10.21 13.70
C GLY A 125 -3.66 -8.92 13.35
N GLU A 126 -3.04 -8.02 12.58
CA GLU A 126 -3.64 -6.77 12.10
C GLU A 126 -4.07 -6.91 10.63
N ALA A 127 -5.21 -6.32 10.30
CA ALA A 127 -5.60 -6.17 8.90
C ALA A 127 -4.75 -5.06 8.26
N ILE A 128 -4.18 -5.36 7.10
CA ILE A 128 -3.39 -4.41 6.31
C ILE A 128 -3.99 -4.17 4.94
N GLY A 129 -5.06 -4.87 4.62
CA GLY A 129 -5.79 -4.74 3.38
C GLY A 129 -6.97 -5.70 3.29
N VAL A 130 -7.60 -5.73 2.13
CA VAL A 130 -8.73 -6.62 1.81
C VAL A 130 -8.65 -7.02 0.35
N ILE A 131 -8.98 -8.29 0.05
CA ILE A 131 -9.19 -8.82 -1.30
C ILE A 131 -10.69 -9.00 -1.49
N ASN A 132 -11.23 -8.43 -2.55
CA ASN A 132 -12.62 -8.57 -2.95
C ASN A 132 -12.72 -9.33 -4.26
N VAL A 133 -13.64 -10.29 -4.32
CA VAL A 133 -14.01 -11.04 -5.51
C VAL A 133 -15.49 -10.84 -5.77
N HIS A 134 -15.84 -10.52 -7.00
CA HIS A 134 -17.23 -10.24 -7.40
C HIS A 134 -17.63 -11.11 -8.58
N HIS A 135 -18.88 -11.58 -8.56
CA HIS A 135 -19.52 -12.28 -9.68
C HIS A 135 -20.80 -11.54 -10.09
N ARG A 136 -20.97 -11.39 -11.41
CA ARG A 136 -22.16 -10.74 -11.98
C ARG A 136 -23.45 -11.53 -11.72
N GLU A 137 -23.31 -12.84 -11.66
CA GLU A 137 -24.38 -13.78 -11.42
C GLU A 137 -24.28 -14.39 -10.02
N LEU A 138 -25.34 -15.09 -9.61
CA LEU A 138 -25.36 -15.85 -8.37
C LEU A 138 -24.17 -16.83 -8.37
N HIS A 139 -23.37 -16.77 -7.32
CA HIS A 139 -22.23 -17.66 -7.11
C HIS A 139 -22.13 -18.11 -5.65
N GLU A 140 -22.18 -19.41 -5.42
CA GLU A 140 -21.95 -19.97 -4.09
C GLU A 140 -20.47 -20.28 -3.93
N HIS A 141 -19.79 -19.41 -3.16
CA HIS A 141 -18.36 -19.56 -2.89
C HIS A 141 -18.09 -20.86 -2.15
N THR A 142 -17.29 -21.75 -2.75
CA THR A 142 -16.92 -23.01 -2.13
C THR A 142 -15.95 -22.79 -0.96
N GLN A 143 -15.86 -23.77 -0.07
CA GLN A 143 -14.91 -23.71 1.05
C GLN A 143 -13.45 -23.67 0.54
N GLU A 144 -13.18 -24.30 -0.61
CA GLU A 144 -11.88 -24.27 -1.27
C GLU A 144 -11.53 -22.88 -1.77
N GLU A 145 -12.47 -22.17 -2.42
CA GLU A 145 -12.28 -20.78 -2.87
C GLU A 145 -12.02 -19.84 -1.68
N ILE A 146 -12.83 -19.94 -0.63
CA ILE A 146 -12.67 -19.15 0.58
C ILE A 146 -11.29 -19.41 1.21
N SER A 147 -10.92 -20.69 1.37
CA SER A 147 -9.64 -21.09 1.97
C SER A 147 -8.44 -20.60 1.14
N LEU A 148 -8.55 -20.65 -0.18
CA LEU A 148 -7.52 -20.15 -1.08
C LEU A 148 -7.35 -18.64 -0.94
N LEU A 149 -8.44 -17.86 -0.91
CA LEU A 149 -8.36 -16.42 -0.73
C LEU A 149 -7.80 -16.03 0.65
N ILE A 150 -8.17 -16.76 1.71
CA ILE A 150 -7.58 -16.57 3.04
C ILE A 150 -6.07 -16.80 2.98
N PHE A 151 -5.62 -17.90 2.37
CA PHE A 151 -4.20 -18.19 2.21
C PHE A 151 -3.47 -17.09 1.42
N ILE A 152 -4.05 -16.64 0.30
CA ILE A 152 -3.52 -15.52 -0.47
C ILE A 152 -3.39 -14.27 0.42
N GLY A 153 -4.42 -13.92 1.18
CA GLY A 153 -4.42 -12.78 2.09
C GLY A 153 -3.31 -12.85 3.15
N GLU A 154 -3.10 -14.03 3.73
CA GLU A 154 -2.03 -14.27 4.71
C GLU A 154 -0.64 -14.14 4.08
N GLN A 155 -0.43 -14.72 2.89
CA GLN A 155 0.85 -14.62 2.19
C GLN A 155 1.17 -13.18 1.79
N MET A 156 0.19 -12.45 1.25
CA MET A 156 0.34 -11.04 0.90
C MET A 156 0.64 -10.18 2.14
N GLY A 157 0.02 -10.51 3.27
CA GLY A 157 0.19 -9.80 4.53
C GLY A 157 1.65 -9.63 4.91
N GLY A 158 2.42 -10.70 4.85
CA GLY A 158 3.85 -10.68 5.17
C GLY A 158 4.66 -9.76 4.25
N VAL A 159 4.39 -9.82 2.94
CA VAL A 159 5.13 -9.02 1.94
C VAL A 159 4.77 -7.54 2.03
N VAL A 160 3.49 -7.21 2.11
CA VAL A 160 3.04 -5.81 2.25
C VAL A 160 3.62 -5.18 3.52
N SER A 161 3.59 -5.90 4.65
CA SER A 161 4.20 -5.42 5.90
C SER A 161 5.70 -5.21 5.78
N LYS A 162 6.40 -6.14 5.12
CA LYS A 162 7.85 -6.01 4.87
C LYS A 162 8.15 -4.80 4.00
N ALA A 163 7.42 -4.61 2.90
CA ALA A 163 7.59 -3.47 2.00
C ALA A 163 7.40 -2.14 2.75
N ARG A 164 6.34 -2.03 3.54
CA ARG A 164 6.05 -0.86 4.37
C ARG A 164 7.17 -0.57 5.38
N LEU A 165 7.64 -1.59 6.10
CA LEU A 165 8.74 -1.42 7.06
C LEU A 165 10.03 -0.98 6.38
N MET A 166 10.32 -1.46 5.16
CA MET A 166 11.46 -1.04 4.37
C MET A 166 11.35 0.44 3.96
N GLU A 167 10.16 0.89 3.53
CA GLU A 167 9.91 2.29 3.17
C GLU A 167 10.06 3.22 4.39
N GLU A 168 9.49 2.82 5.54
CA GLU A 168 9.63 3.56 6.80
C GLU A 168 11.11 3.66 7.22
N ALA A 169 11.84 2.55 7.19
CA ALA A 169 13.26 2.52 7.52
C ALA A 169 14.09 3.42 6.58
N ALA A 170 13.82 3.37 5.27
CA ALA A 170 14.47 4.24 4.29
C ALA A 170 14.14 5.72 4.51
N SER A 171 12.91 6.05 4.91
CA SER A 171 12.49 7.41 5.24
C SER A 171 13.22 7.95 6.47
N VAL A 172 13.25 7.17 7.56
CA VAL A 172 13.96 7.53 8.79
C VAL A 172 15.47 7.70 8.53
N LYS A 173 16.06 6.80 7.74
CA LYS A 173 17.48 6.91 7.36
C LYS A 173 17.74 8.21 6.59
N ARG A 174 16.91 8.55 5.61
CA ARG A 174 17.03 9.83 4.86
C ARG A 174 16.93 11.04 5.78
N GLN A 175 15.95 11.06 6.70
CA GLN A 175 15.80 12.16 7.66
C GLN A 175 17.03 12.33 8.56
N LEU A 176 17.63 11.22 8.99
CA LEU A 176 18.85 11.25 9.80
C LEU A 176 20.04 11.77 9.00
N GLU A 177 20.20 11.37 7.75
CA GLU A 177 21.24 11.87 6.85
C GLU A 177 21.06 13.36 6.58
N ASP A 178 19.85 13.81 6.29
CA ASP A 178 19.53 15.24 6.10
C ASP A 178 19.87 16.06 7.34
N ARG A 179 19.52 15.55 8.52
CA ARG A 179 19.86 16.21 9.78
C ARG A 179 21.39 16.32 9.98
N LYS A 180 22.14 15.26 9.71
CA LYS A 180 23.62 15.27 9.80
C LYS A 180 24.24 16.30 8.83
N LEU A 181 23.74 16.39 7.59
CA LEU A 181 24.19 17.39 6.61
C LEU A 181 23.91 18.79 7.07
N VAL A 182 22.69 19.07 7.55
CA VAL A 182 22.31 20.38 8.08
C VAL A 182 23.16 20.78 9.29
N GLU A 183 23.39 19.85 10.22
CA GLU A 183 24.26 20.11 11.39
C GLU A 183 25.72 20.45 10.98
N ARG A 184 26.29 19.68 10.03
CA ARG A 184 27.63 19.97 9.49
C ARG A 184 27.69 21.35 8.82
N ALA A 185 26.69 21.68 7.98
CA ALA A 185 26.61 22.98 7.32
C ALA A 185 26.45 24.15 8.32
N LYS A 186 25.65 23.95 9.38
CA LYS A 186 25.54 24.93 10.48
C LYS A 186 26.90 25.19 11.13
N GLY A 187 27.65 24.14 11.46
CA GLY A 187 29.00 24.26 12.04
C GLY A 187 29.96 25.05 11.14
N ILE A 188 29.91 24.85 9.83
CA ILE A 188 30.70 25.60 8.85
C ILE A 188 30.29 27.08 8.87
N ILE A 189 28.98 27.36 8.80
CA ILE A 189 28.45 28.74 8.82
C ILE A 189 28.83 29.46 10.13
N GLN A 190 28.72 28.79 11.27
CA GLN A 190 29.10 29.35 12.57
C GLN A 190 30.57 29.78 12.57
N LYS A 191 31.47 28.89 12.12
CA LYS A 191 32.92 29.22 12.05
C LYS A 191 33.19 30.35 11.07
N LYS A 192 32.63 30.31 9.86
CA LYS A 192 32.91 31.27 8.79
C LYS A 192 32.42 32.68 9.10
N TYR A 193 31.28 32.80 9.79
CA TYR A 193 30.64 34.09 10.06
C TYR A 193 30.70 34.48 11.54
N ASN A 194 31.37 33.71 12.40
CA ASN A 194 31.46 33.91 13.84
C ASN A 194 30.09 34.21 14.48
N THR A 195 29.11 33.32 14.22
CA THR A 195 27.70 33.48 14.58
C THR A 195 27.21 32.36 15.49
N THR A 196 26.02 32.52 16.09
CA THR A 196 25.42 31.48 16.91
C THR A 196 24.90 30.31 16.06
N GLU A 197 24.63 29.19 16.71
CA GLU A 197 24.01 28.03 16.04
C GLU A 197 22.62 28.39 15.50
N GLU A 198 21.84 29.11 16.25
CA GLU A 198 20.52 29.57 15.88
C GLU A 198 20.55 30.49 14.64
N ASP A 199 21.46 31.45 14.61
CA ASP A 199 21.65 32.35 13.47
C ASP A 199 22.13 31.56 12.22
N ALA A 200 23.03 30.61 12.39
CA ALA A 200 23.48 29.73 11.29
C ALA A 200 22.32 28.95 10.70
N TYR A 201 21.45 28.39 11.55
CA TYR A 201 20.23 27.71 11.10
C TYR A 201 19.28 28.64 10.35
N PHE A 202 19.00 29.83 10.90
CA PHE A 202 18.11 30.78 10.23
C PHE A 202 18.67 31.28 8.90
N ARG A 203 19.98 31.47 8.78
CA ARG A 203 20.63 31.81 7.51
C ARG A 203 20.40 30.70 6.46
N LEU A 204 20.64 29.45 6.81
CA LEU A 204 20.43 28.31 5.92
C LEU A 204 18.96 28.20 5.50
N ARG A 205 18.03 28.30 6.47
CA ARG A 205 16.58 28.24 6.24
C ARG A 205 16.07 29.38 5.34
N ASN A 206 16.51 30.62 5.60
CA ASN A 206 16.08 31.78 4.80
C ASN A 206 16.59 31.65 3.36
N GLN A 207 17.80 31.15 3.18
CA GLN A 207 18.37 30.90 1.85
C GLN A 207 17.63 29.79 1.11
N SER A 208 17.25 28.72 1.82
CA SER A 208 16.40 27.64 1.29
C SER A 208 15.09 28.18 0.71
N ARG A 209 14.40 29.02 1.49
CA ARG A 209 13.15 29.64 1.06
C ARG A 209 13.35 30.59 -0.13
N ARG A 210 14.40 31.42 -0.11
CA ARG A 210 14.70 32.37 -1.16
C ARG A 210 15.02 31.70 -2.50
N LEU A 211 15.78 30.61 -2.46
CA LEU A 211 16.20 29.89 -3.64
C LEU A 211 15.24 28.77 -4.04
N ARG A 212 14.18 28.49 -3.25
CA ARG A 212 13.25 27.38 -3.43
C ARG A 212 13.98 26.03 -3.55
N ARG A 213 15.02 25.84 -2.73
CA ARG A 213 15.82 24.63 -2.62
C ARG A 213 15.62 23.98 -1.26
N SER A 214 15.76 22.66 -1.16
CA SER A 214 15.68 21.97 0.14
C SER A 214 16.81 22.37 1.07
N MET A 215 16.61 22.20 2.37
CA MET A 215 17.67 22.40 3.38
C MET A 215 18.86 21.46 3.13
N ARG A 216 18.61 20.25 2.65
CA ARG A 216 19.63 19.27 2.25
C ARG A 216 20.52 19.82 1.12
N GLU A 217 19.91 20.25 0.01
CA GLU A 217 20.67 20.79 -1.14
C GLU A 217 21.57 21.96 -0.74
N LEU A 218 21.08 22.84 0.13
CA LEU A 218 21.90 23.96 0.61
C LEU A 218 23.00 23.52 1.56
N ALA A 219 22.73 22.55 2.42
CA ALA A 219 23.73 21.99 3.30
C ALA A 219 24.86 21.33 2.51
N GLU A 220 24.52 20.54 1.49
CA GLU A 220 25.49 19.93 0.57
C GLU A 220 26.33 20.99 -0.17
N ALA A 221 25.70 22.07 -0.64
CA ALA A 221 26.42 23.17 -1.29
C ALA A 221 27.40 23.92 -0.36
N VAL A 222 26.99 24.16 0.89
CA VAL A 222 27.87 24.78 1.91
C VAL A 222 29.04 23.87 2.24
N ILE A 223 28.81 22.57 2.43
CA ILE A 223 29.85 21.58 2.71
C ILE A 223 30.83 21.49 1.54
N LEU A 224 30.32 21.36 0.31
CA LEU A 224 31.15 21.29 -0.89
C LEU A 224 32.04 22.56 -1.06
N ALA A 225 31.48 23.74 -0.82
CA ALA A 225 32.24 24.98 -0.91
C ALA A 225 33.35 25.06 0.14
N GLU A 226 33.14 24.53 1.34
CA GLU A 226 34.16 24.47 2.39
C GLU A 226 35.24 23.44 2.08
N ASP A 227 34.86 22.24 1.61
CA ASP A 227 35.78 21.17 1.25
C ASP A 227 36.70 21.56 0.07
N ILE A 228 36.24 22.45 -0.85
CA ILE A 228 37.07 23.01 -1.93
C ILE A 228 38.05 24.07 -1.42
N GLN A 229 37.67 24.85 -0.39
CA GLN A 229 38.51 25.92 0.16
C GLN A 229 39.56 25.41 1.16
N ASN A 230 39.30 24.27 1.78
CA ASN A 230 40.15 23.63 2.76
C ASN A 230 40.37 22.15 2.38
N PRO A 231 41.20 21.83 1.37
CA PRO A 231 41.43 20.45 0.90
C PRO A 231 42.22 19.60 1.91
#